data_b74851eb497c949702fb140b9ddc379d
#
_entry.id   b74851eb497c949702fb140b9ddc379d
#
_cell.length_a   1.000
_cell.length_b   1.000
_cell.length_c   1.000
_cell.angle_alpha   90.00
_cell.angle_beta   90.00
_cell.angle_gamma   90.00
#
_symmetry.space_group_name_H-M   'P 1'
#
loop_
_entity.id
_entity.type
_entity.pdbx_description
1 polymer ?
#
loop_
_entity_poly.entity_id
_entity_poly.type
_entity_poly.pdbx_seq_one_letter_code
_entity_poly.pdbx_strand_id
1 'polypeptide(L)'
;MALFLTGCMSSSAIRAQNRENLMNLSPGLSKQNVLKVMGTETIMNDMGDTITNPYRTEMYRVNDNVFELLLYYTDIKRQDGAITDDELTPIVIKDGRLDGWGWSYWDDLVQKYEIRVR
;
A
#
# COMPACT_ATOMS: atom_id res chain seq x y z
N MET A 1 -7.25 19.06 19.15
CA MET A 1 -6.53 19.89 18.17
C MET A 1 -5.61 19.01 17.35
N ALA A 2 -5.81 19.00 16.07
CA ALA A 2 -4.95 18.24 15.21
C ALA A 2 -3.71 19.04 14.90
N LEU A 3 -2.58 18.57 15.32
CA LEU A 3 -1.31 19.13 14.94
C LEU A 3 -0.88 18.46 13.66
N PHE A 4 -0.91 19.22 12.58
CA PHE A 4 -0.40 18.70 11.33
C PHE A 4 1.10 18.88 11.32
N LEU A 5 1.77 17.84 11.70
CA LEU A 5 3.20 17.79 11.48
C LEU A 5 3.40 17.33 10.05
N THR A 6 3.52 18.31 9.15
CA THR A 6 4.13 18.04 7.86
C THR A 6 5.62 17.88 8.11
N GLY A 7 5.95 17.05 9.08
CA GLY A 7 7.31 16.87 9.46
C GLY A 7 7.98 15.76 8.66
N CYS A 8 9.28 15.71 8.81
CA CYS A 8 10.07 14.60 8.31
C CYS A 8 9.85 13.41 9.23
N MET A 9 9.58 12.27 8.64
CA MET A 9 9.64 10.99 9.33
C MET A 9 10.80 10.20 8.75
N SER A 10 11.48 9.44 9.59
CA SER A 10 12.47 8.49 9.07
C SER A 10 11.78 7.46 8.21
N SER A 11 12.48 6.88 7.25
CA SER A 11 11.92 5.82 6.43
C SER A 11 11.47 4.64 7.28
N SER A 12 12.21 4.31 8.33
CA SER A 12 11.82 3.22 9.24
C SER A 12 10.54 3.54 9.99
N ALA A 13 10.30 4.80 10.36
CA ALA A 13 9.07 5.22 11.01
C ALA A 13 7.88 5.12 10.06
N ILE A 14 8.07 5.49 8.80
CA ILE A 14 7.03 5.36 7.76
C ILE A 14 6.64 3.89 7.59
N ARG A 15 7.64 3.02 7.45
CA ARG A 15 7.38 1.57 7.32
C ARG A 15 6.65 1.02 8.53
N ALA A 16 7.09 1.39 9.73
CA ALA A 16 6.46 0.92 10.97
C ALA A 16 5.02 1.39 11.08
N GLN A 17 4.74 2.64 10.73
CA GLN A 17 3.39 3.19 10.75
C GLN A 17 2.49 2.45 9.76
N ASN A 18 3.00 2.19 8.56
CA ASN A 18 2.23 1.47 7.55
C ASN A 18 1.94 0.03 7.98
N ARG A 19 2.91 -0.66 8.58
CA ARG A 19 2.67 -2.01 9.11
C ARG A 19 1.63 -2.01 10.22
N GLU A 20 1.68 -1.03 11.11
CA GLU A 20 0.70 -0.91 12.18
C GLU A 20 -0.69 -0.65 11.62
N ASN A 21 -0.80 0.22 10.63
CA ASN A 21 -2.08 0.54 10.01
C ASN A 21 -2.71 -0.68 9.34
N LEU A 22 -1.89 -1.57 8.75
CA LEU A 22 -2.41 -2.81 8.15
C LEU A 22 -3.21 -3.64 9.16
N MET A 23 -2.81 -3.62 10.43
CA MET A 23 -3.48 -4.38 11.48
C MET A 23 -4.89 -3.86 11.79
N ASN A 24 -5.22 -2.68 11.31
CA ASN A 24 -6.53 -2.07 11.51
C ASN A 24 -7.45 -2.25 10.31
N LEU A 25 -7.00 -2.97 9.28
CA LEU A 25 -7.82 -3.25 8.10
C LEU A 25 -8.73 -4.44 8.35
N SER A 26 -9.90 -4.42 7.71
CA SER A 26 -10.84 -5.56 7.71
C SER A 26 -11.36 -5.76 6.30
N PRO A 27 -11.44 -7.00 5.80
CA PRO A 27 -12.03 -7.27 4.50
C PRO A 27 -13.44 -6.68 4.39
N GLY A 28 -13.77 -6.17 3.23
CA GLY A 28 -15.06 -5.54 2.97
C GLY A 28 -15.10 -4.04 3.18
N LEU A 29 -14.06 -3.43 3.78
CA LEU A 29 -13.99 -1.97 3.88
C LEU A 29 -14.03 -1.34 2.50
N SER A 30 -14.70 -0.20 2.39
CA SER A 30 -14.65 0.58 1.16
C SER A 30 -13.24 1.09 0.91
N LYS A 31 -12.91 1.35 -0.36
CA LYS A 31 -11.62 1.94 -0.72
C LYS A 31 -11.34 3.20 0.09
N GLN A 32 -12.35 4.06 0.26
CA GLN A 32 -12.16 5.31 1.01
C GLN A 32 -11.77 5.05 2.46
N ASN A 33 -12.42 4.07 3.10
CA ASN A 33 -12.07 3.73 4.47
C ASN A 33 -10.68 3.10 4.58
N VAL A 34 -10.29 2.30 3.59
CA VAL A 34 -8.91 1.78 3.53
C VAL A 34 -7.92 2.93 3.47
N LEU A 35 -8.17 3.93 2.61
CA LEU A 35 -7.29 5.09 2.50
C LEU A 35 -7.25 5.91 3.78
N LYS A 36 -8.36 6.00 4.52
CA LYS A 36 -8.36 6.66 5.83
C LYS A 36 -7.51 5.94 6.85
N VAL A 37 -7.58 4.61 6.86
CA VAL A 37 -6.79 3.79 7.79
C VAL A 37 -5.30 3.86 7.43
N MET A 38 -4.99 3.73 6.14
CA MET A 38 -3.59 3.64 5.68
C MET A 38 -2.93 4.99 5.49
N GLY A 39 -3.71 6.04 5.24
CA GLY A 39 -3.17 7.36 4.97
C GLY A 39 -2.88 7.60 3.49
N THR A 40 -2.89 8.88 3.10
CA THR A 40 -2.67 9.32 1.72
C THR A 40 -1.68 10.47 1.66
N GLU A 41 -0.89 10.68 2.72
CA GLU A 41 0.02 11.81 2.79
C GLU A 41 1.29 11.55 1.99
N THR A 42 1.88 12.64 1.50
CA THR A 42 3.25 12.62 1.03
C THR A 42 4.15 12.97 2.20
N ILE A 43 5.10 12.10 2.48
CA ILE A 43 5.97 12.23 3.65
C ILE A 43 7.40 12.43 3.15
N MET A 44 8.09 13.43 3.71
CA MET A 44 9.50 13.64 3.43
C MET A 44 10.31 12.87 4.47
N ASN A 45 11.26 12.06 4.01
CA ASN A 45 12.16 11.37 4.92
C ASN A 45 13.31 12.29 5.34
N ASP A 46 14.16 11.80 6.25
CA ASP A 46 15.28 12.56 6.79
C ASP A 46 16.42 12.80 5.79
N MET A 47 16.36 12.14 4.63
CA MET A 47 17.31 12.34 3.52
C MET A 47 16.81 13.37 2.51
N GLY A 48 15.63 13.95 2.73
CA GLY A 48 15.01 14.91 1.81
C GLY A 48 14.23 14.29 0.67
N ASP A 49 14.11 12.96 0.61
CA ASP A 49 13.29 12.29 -0.39
C ASP A 49 11.85 12.26 0.04
N THR A 50 10.94 12.31 -0.91
CA THR A 50 9.51 12.22 -0.63
C THR A 50 9.02 10.81 -0.88
N ILE A 51 8.18 10.33 0.04
CA ILE A 51 7.53 9.02 -0.07
C ILE A 51 6.03 9.26 -0.02
N THR A 52 5.34 8.85 -1.08
CA THR A 52 3.88 8.96 -1.12
C THR A 52 3.24 7.73 -0.48
N ASN A 53 2.10 7.94 0.16
CA ASN A 53 1.24 6.87 0.66
C ASN A 53 -0.08 6.89 -0.11
N PRO A 54 -0.44 5.84 -0.85
CA PRO A 54 0.40 4.69 -1.15
C PRO A 54 1.59 5.08 -2.03
N TYR A 55 2.64 4.26 -2.00
CA TYR A 55 3.84 4.53 -2.80
C TYR A 55 3.55 4.42 -4.29
N ARG A 56 2.74 3.42 -4.67
CA ARG A 56 2.35 3.19 -6.05
C ARG A 56 0.96 2.55 -6.08
N THR A 57 0.21 2.80 -7.14
CA THR A 57 -1.07 2.13 -7.38
C THR A 57 -1.06 1.49 -8.75
N GLU A 58 -1.76 0.35 -8.87
CA GLU A 58 -1.92 -0.36 -10.12
C GLU A 58 -3.39 -0.77 -10.26
N MET A 59 -3.86 -0.92 -11.48
CA MET A 59 -5.22 -1.33 -11.74
C MET A 59 -5.24 -2.42 -12.81
N TYR A 60 -6.03 -3.46 -12.57
CA TYR A 60 -6.20 -4.58 -13.50
C TYR A 60 -7.68 -4.85 -13.67
N ARG A 61 -8.10 -4.98 -14.93
CA ARG A 61 -9.46 -5.35 -15.26
C ARG A 61 -9.48 -6.78 -15.79
N VAL A 62 -10.30 -7.62 -15.18
CA VAL A 62 -10.41 -9.03 -15.57
C VAL A 62 -11.88 -9.37 -15.61
N ASN A 63 -12.41 -9.63 -16.81
CA ASN A 63 -13.84 -9.84 -17.02
C ASN A 63 -14.61 -8.63 -16.48
N ASP A 64 -15.54 -8.84 -15.55
CA ASP A 64 -16.33 -7.76 -14.97
C ASP A 64 -15.72 -7.24 -13.64
N ASN A 65 -14.54 -7.72 -13.27
CA ASN A 65 -13.92 -7.34 -12.01
C ASN A 65 -12.84 -6.29 -12.23
N VAL A 66 -12.74 -5.36 -11.30
CA VAL A 66 -11.67 -4.37 -11.26
C VAL A 66 -10.87 -4.60 -10.00
N PHE A 67 -9.58 -4.85 -10.16
CA PHE A 67 -8.65 -5.00 -9.05
C PHE A 67 -7.76 -3.76 -9.00
N GLU A 68 -7.74 -3.10 -7.87
CA GLU A 68 -6.78 -2.03 -7.60
C GLU A 68 -5.80 -2.49 -6.55
N LEU A 69 -4.52 -2.26 -6.81
CA LEU A 69 -3.47 -2.49 -5.81
C LEU A 69 -3.03 -1.16 -5.27
N LEU A 70 -3.09 -1.02 -3.96
CA LEU A 70 -2.51 0.10 -3.24
C LEU A 70 -1.25 -0.43 -2.58
N LEU A 71 -0.09 0.01 -3.07
CA LEU A 71 1.20 -0.54 -2.64
C LEU A 71 1.82 0.41 -1.63
N TYR A 72 1.86 -0.01 -0.38
CA TYR A 72 2.39 0.79 0.73
C TYR A 72 3.78 0.32 1.11
N TYR A 73 4.64 1.27 1.43
CA TYR A 73 6.01 0.99 1.86
C TYR A 73 6.01 0.44 3.27
N THR A 74 6.42 -0.82 3.45
CA THR A 74 6.29 -1.52 4.74
C THR A 74 7.54 -2.25 5.18
N ASP A 75 8.51 -2.45 4.29
CA ASP A 75 9.68 -3.26 4.61
C ASP A 75 10.92 -2.70 3.93
N ILE A 76 12.06 -3.19 4.34
CA ILE A 76 13.33 -2.87 3.70
C ILE A 76 14.09 -4.17 3.48
N LYS A 77 14.53 -4.41 2.24
CA LYS A 77 15.33 -5.58 1.88
C LYS A 77 16.78 -5.20 1.64
N ARG A 78 17.04 -3.99 1.15
CA ARG A 78 18.38 -3.46 0.92
C ARG A 78 18.42 -2.00 1.26
N GLN A 79 19.47 -1.58 1.95
CA GLN A 79 19.69 -0.16 2.26
C GLN A 79 20.43 0.50 1.11
N ASP A 80 19.79 0.60 -0.03
CA ASP A 80 20.39 1.14 -1.26
C ASP A 80 19.71 2.42 -1.73
N GLY A 81 18.79 2.97 -0.94
CA GLY A 81 18.08 4.19 -1.30
C GLY A 81 16.94 3.98 -2.30
N ALA A 82 16.77 2.78 -2.84
CA ALA A 82 15.70 2.45 -3.77
C ALA A 82 14.61 1.66 -3.06
N ILE A 83 13.36 1.90 -3.45
CA ILE A 83 12.21 1.14 -2.95
C ILE A 83 11.78 0.18 -4.05
N THR A 84 11.93 -1.11 -3.76
CA THR A 84 11.59 -2.18 -4.70
C THR A 84 10.27 -2.83 -4.32
N ASP A 85 9.68 -3.61 -5.23
CA ASP A 85 8.36 -4.21 -5.01
C ASP A 85 8.31 -5.09 -3.76
N ASP A 86 9.39 -5.80 -3.45
CA ASP A 86 9.43 -6.67 -2.27
C ASP A 86 9.50 -5.89 -0.95
N GLU A 87 9.65 -4.57 -1.01
CA GLU A 87 9.59 -3.67 0.14
C GLU A 87 8.20 -3.06 0.32
N LEU A 88 7.30 -3.32 -0.61
CA LEU A 88 5.92 -2.83 -0.60
C LEU A 88 4.97 -3.95 -0.18
N THR A 89 3.84 -3.57 0.39
CA THR A 89 2.74 -4.50 0.63
C THR A 89 1.57 -4.09 -0.24
N PRO A 90 1.08 -4.99 -1.11
CA PRO A 90 -0.10 -4.70 -1.92
C PRO A 90 -1.36 -4.86 -1.09
N ILE A 91 -2.20 -3.84 -1.10
CA ILE A 91 -3.55 -3.90 -0.57
C ILE A 91 -4.47 -4.07 -1.77
N VAL A 92 -5.26 -5.13 -1.79
CA VAL A 92 -6.08 -5.48 -2.94
C VAL A 92 -7.49 -4.97 -2.73
N ILE A 93 -7.90 -4.04 -3.58
CA ILE A 93 -9.27 -3.54 -3.64
C ILE A 93 -9.93 -4.20 -4.85
N LYS A 94 -10.95 -5.00 -4.60
CA LYS A 94 -11.71 -5.65 -5.67
C LYS A 94 -13.09 -5.01 -5.75
N ASP A 95 -13.41 -4.45 -6.91
CA ASP A 95 -14.68 -3.80 -7.16
C ASP A 95 -15.05 -2.76 -6.07
N GLY A 96 -14.04 -1.98 -5.65
CA GLY A 96 -14.22 -0.88 -4.70
C GLY A 96 -14.17 -1.26 -3.23
N ARG A 97 -13.93 -2.53 -2.89
CA ARG A 97 -13.89 -3.00 -1.51
C ARG A 97 -12.61 -3.78 -1.24
N LEU A 98 -12.14 -3.68 0.00
CA LEU A 98 -10.96 -4.42 0.44
C LEU A 98 -11.22 -5.91 0.36
N ASP A 99 -10.37 -6.60 -0.41
CA ASP A 99 -10.44 -8.04 -0.60
C ASP A 99 -9.42 -8.76 0.29
N GLY A 100 -8.22 -8.22 0.37
CA GLY A 100 -7.14 -8.76 1.19
C GLY A 100 -5.87 -7.97 0.95
N TRP A 101 -4.77 -8.44 1.49
CA TRP A 101 -3.46 -7.79 1.30
C TRP A 101 -2.33 -8.78 1.42
N GLY A 102 -1.16 -8.37 0.91
CA GLY A 102 0.05 -9.19 0.91
C GLY A 102 0.31 -9.84 -0.43
N TRP A 103 1.58 -10.14 -0.70
CA TRP A 103 1.98 -10.70 -2.00
C TRP A 103 1.43 -12.11 -2.20
N SER A 104 1.41 -12.95 -1.17
CA SER A 104 0.83 -14.30 -1.30
C SER A 104 -0.63 -14.24 -1.69
N TYR A 105 -1.37 -13.32 -1.07
CA TYR A 105 -2.79 -13.12 -1.39
C TYR A 105 -2.96 -12.70 -2.85
N TRP A 106 -2.17 -11.70 -3.27
CA TRP A 106 -2.24 -11.20 -4.64
C TRP A 106 -1.84 -12.26 -5.66
N ASP A 107 -0.77 -13.01 -5.39
CA ASP A 107 -0.32 -14.06 -6.29
C ASP A 107 -1.37 -15.14 -6.49
N ASP A 108 -2.11 -15.50 -5.44
CA ASP A 108 -3.23 -16.45 -5.55
C ASP A 108 -4.34 -15.91 -6.45
N LEU A 109 -4.65 -14.61 -6.34
CA LEU A 109 -5.64 -13.98 -7.22
C LEU A 109 -5.15 -13.92 -8.65
N VAL A 110 -3.88 -13.62 -8.86
CA VAL A 110 -3.28 -13.59 -10.21
C VAL A 110 -3.48 -14.95 -10.88
N GLN A 111 -3.25 -16.04 -10.16
CA GLN A 111 -3.43 -17.38 -10.70
C GLN A 111 -4.92 -17.71 -10.92
N LYS A 112 -5.74 -17.41 -9.93
CA LYS A 112 -7.17 -17.73 -9.98
C LYS A 112 -7.89 -17.02 -11.13
N TYR A 113 -7.58 -15.75 -11.34
CA TYR A 113 -8.22 -14.93 -12.36
C TYR A 113 -7.40 -14.79 -13.63
N GLU A 114 -6.25 -15.46 -13.70
CA GLU A 114 -5.33 -15.39 -14.85
C GLU A 114 -4.99 -13.94 -15.21
N ILE A 115 -4.65 -13.16 -14.18
CA ILE A 115 -4.34 -11.74 -14.36
C ILE A 115 -2.95 -11.59 -14.98
N ARG A 116 -2.86 -10.79 -16.02
CA ARG A 116 -1.56 -10.46 -16.62
C ARG A 116 -0.97 -9.27 -15.89
N VAL A 117 0.06 -9.53 -15.13
CA VAL A 117 0.77 -8.50 -14.38
C VAL A 117 1.94 -8.00 -15.20
N ARG A 118 2.14 -6.70 -15.16
CA ARG A 118 3.25 -6.05 -15.88
C ARG A 118 4.58 -6.22 -15.19
#